data_0374748f5207591c692e049b7268b2ec
#
_entry.id   0374748f5207591c692e049b7268b2ec
#
_cell.length_a   1.000
_cell.length_b   1.000
_cell.length_c   1.000
_cell.angle_alpha   90.00
_cell.angle_beta   90.00
_cell.angle_gamma   90.00
#
_symmetry.space_group_name_H-M   'P 1'
#
loop_
_entity.id
_entity.type
_entity.pdbx_description
1 polymer ?
#
loop_
_entity_poly.entity_id
_entity_poly.type
_entity_poly.pdbx_seq_one_letter_code
_entity_poly.pdbx_strand_id
1 'polypeptide(L)'
;GKDFGTSFVRALPEATRFYFFGPDRSNVAMATGVGICSAVWRHSQNWAHDFAKILNKGCAGIRAEAEARLTAIDEPFDVVEKKPFLEAIVITCDALTTWARRYAALATEMAARESNPQRKRELEEIAAACAHVPEHPSRTFREALQAQWFAQMFSRLEQNIGGQVSQGRMDQYLYPFYRKDVEEGRLTKAEAEELLQCLWLNMMQSTEVKMSP
;
A
#
# COMPACT_ATOMS: atom_id res chain seq x y z
N GLY A 1 -9.23 -30.41 2.14
CA GLY A 1 -8.33 -29.33 2.50
C GLY A 1 -8.38 -28.87 3.94
N LYS A 2 -9.21 -29.45 4.81
CA LYS A 2 -9.36 -28.95 6.19
C LYS A 2 -8.22 -29.28 7.16
N ASP A 3 -7.37 -30.24 6.87
CA ASP A 3 -6.58 -30.84 7.92
C ASP A 3 -5.06 -30.77 7.76
N PHE A 4 -4.55 -30.35 6.60
CA PHE A 4 -3.10 -30.39 6.39
C PHE A 4 -2.35 -29.44 7.33
N GLY A 5 -2.76 -28.19 7.40
CA GLY A 5 -2.09 -27.19 8.26
C GLY A 5 -2.22 -27.53 9.75
N THR A 6 -3.41 -27.95 10.17
CA THR A 6 -3.65 -28.36 11.57
C THR A 6 -2.90 -29.64 11.91
N SER A 7 -2.87 -30.61 10.99
CA SER A 7 -2.13 -31.85 11.16
C SER A 7 -0.63 -31.63 11.21
N PHE A 8 -0.11 -30.74 10.33
CA PHE A 8 1.30 -30.37 10.33
C PHE A 8 1.72 -29.71 11.64
N VAL A 9 0.96 -28.71 12.10
CA VAL A 9 1.27 -28.02 13.36
C VAL A 9 1.19 -28.96 14.55
N ARG A 10 0.22 -29.89 14.57
CA ARG A 10 0.10 -30.90 15.64
C ARG A 10 1.25 -31.91 15.63
N ALA A 11 1.82 -32.18 14.47
CA ALA A 11 2.96 -33.10 14.34
C ALA A 11 4.30 -32.49 14.79
N LEU A 12 4.36 -31.11 14.94
CA LEU A 12 5.57 -30.48 15.43
C LEU A 12 5.79 -30.75 16.93
N PRO A 13 7.04 -30.90 17.38
CA PRO A 13 7.38 -30.92 18.81
C PRO A 13 6.81 -29.67 19.53
N GLU A 14 6.41 -29.83 20.78
CA GLU A 14 5.77 -28.76 21.56
C GLU A 14 6.63 -27.50 21.63
N ALA A 15 7.93 -27.66 21.85
CA ALA A 15 8.89 -26.52 21.86
C ALA A 15 8.90 -25.77 20.52
N THR A 16 8.80 -26.48 19.39
CA THR A 16 8.75 -25.87 18.05
C THR A 16 7.42 -25.16 17.83
N ARG A 17 6.33 -25.76 18.29
CA ARG A 17 5.00 -25.12 18.25
C ARG A 17 4.98 -23.84 19.05
N PHE A 18 5.53 -23.85 20.26
CA PHE A 18 5.62 -22.68 21.13
C PHE A 18 6.49 -21.59 20.50
N TYR A 19 7.64 -21.95 19.95
CA TYR A 19 8.55 -20.99 19.33
C TYR A 19 7.92 -20.27 18.13
N PHE A 20 7.18 -20.98 17.29
CA PHE A 20 6.61 -20.41 16.08
C PHE A 20 5.23 -19.78 16.26
N PHE A 21 4.43 -20.28 17.17
CA PHE A 21 3.01 -19.91 17.30
C PHE A 21 2.65 -19.35 18.66
N GLY A 22 3.59 -19.32 19.61
CA GLY A 22 3.35 -18.84 20.97
C GLY A 22 2.34 -19.72 21.73
N PRO A 23 1.94 -19.29 22.93
CA PRO A 23 0.95 -20.01 23.74
C PRO A 23 -0.46 -19.93 23.17
N ASP A 24 -0.74 -18.97 22.30
CA ASP A 24 -2.06 -18.75 21.74
C ASP A 24 -2.22 -19.47 20.40
N ARG A 25 -3.19 -20.36 20.36
CA ARG A 25 -3.56 -21.14 19.17
C ARG A 25 -4.26 -20.31 18.09
N SER A 26 -4.56 -19.05 18.32
CA SER A 26 -5.20 -18.15 17.34
C SER A 26 -4.33 -18.01 16.07
N ASN A 27 -3.00 -18.02 16.24
CA ASN A 27 -2.06 -17.99 15.13
C ASN A 27 -2.13 -19.27 14.26
N VAL A 28 -2.51 -20.40 14.84
CA VAL A 28 -2.73 -21.66 14.09
C VAL A 28 -4.00 -21.56 13.25
N ALA A 29 -5.06 -20.96 13.79
CA ALA A 29 -6.29 -20.73 13.04
C ALA A 29 -6.06 -19.77 11.88
N MET A 30 -5.26 -18.71 12.06
CA MET A 30 -4.85 -17.81 10.97
C MET A 30 -3.98 -18.52 9.91
N ALA A 31 -3.01 -19.32 10.32
CA ALA A 31 -2.15 -20.04 9.40
C ALA A 31 -2.91 -21.14 8.60
N THR A 32 -4.01 -21.64 9.15
CA THR A 32 -4.80 -22.71 8.52
C THR A 32 -6.09 -22.24 7.87
N GLY A 33 -6.63 -21.11 8.30
CA GLY A 33 -7.94 -20.61 7.84
C GLY A 33 -7.90 -19.71 6.63
N VAL A 34 -6.77 -19.07 6.36
CA VAL A 34 -6.62 -18.11 5.26
C VAL A 34 -5.42 -18.52 4.41
N GLY A 35 -5.55 -19.65 3.73
CA GLY A 35 -4.47 -20.29 3.00
C GLY A 35 -3.79 -19.45 1.90
N ILE A 36 -4.37 -18.32 1.53
CA ILE A 36 -3.81 -17.43 0.52
C ILE A 36 -2.84 -16.41 1.14
N CYS A 37 -3.11 -15.97 2.36
CA CYS A 37 -2.26 -14.98 3.05
C CYS A 37 -1.16 -15.60 3.91
N SER A 38 -1.25 -16.86 4.25
CA SER A 38 -0.29 -17.53 5.15
C SER A 38 1.07 -17.82 4.51
N ALA A 39 1.15 -17.91 3.20
CA ALA A 39 2.42 -18.11 2.49
C ALA A 39 3.38 -16.93 2.63
N VAL A 40 2.85 -15.75 2.88
CA VAL A 40 3.60 -14.48 2.95
C VAL A 40 3.96 -14.10 4.40
N TRP A 41 3.53 -14.88 5.35
CA TRP A 41 3.55 -14.56 6.79
C TRP A 41 4.93 -14.35 7.43
N ARG A 42 6.03 -14.51 6.70
CA ARG A 42 7.37 -14.48 7.28
C ARG A 42 8.38 -13.60 6.58
N HIS A 43 7.98 -12.77 5.68
CA HIS A 43 8.92 -11.82 5.11
C HIS A 43 8.96 -10.56 5.95
N SER A 44 9.63 -10.62 7.11
CA SER A 44 10.09 -9.45 7.84
C SER A 44 11.27 -8.83 7.07
N GLN A 45 11.03 -8.36 5.86
CA GLN A 45 12.03 -7.62 5.13
C GLN A 45 11.79 -6.14 5.38
N ASN A 46 12.80 -5.49 5.92
CA ASN A 46 12.83 -4.04 6.03
C ASN A 46 13.20 -3.50 4.65
N TRP A 47 12.23 -2.96 3.96
CA TRP A 47 12.47 -2.30 2.68
C TRP A 47 11.91 -0.89 2.66
N ALA A 48 12.35 -0.09 1.74
CA ALA A 48 11.73 1.18 1.36
C ALA A 48 11.28 1.08 -0.08
N HIS A 49 10.05 1.49 -0.35
CA HIS A 49 9.59 1.62 -1.74
C HIS A 49 10.32 2.76 -2.44
N ASP A 50 10.42 2.68 -3.76
CA ASP A 50 10.75 3.82 -4.59
C ASP A 50 9.52 4.74 -4.70
N PHE A 51 9.23 5.44 -3.60
CA PHE A 51 8.13 6.39 -3.56
C PHE A 51 8.30 7.50 -4.60
N ALA A 52 9.53 7.94 -4.85
CA ALA A 52 9.77 8.96 -5.86
C ALA A 52 9.28 8.52 -7.25
N LYS A 53 9.45 7.24 -7.58
CA LYS A 53 9.00 6.71 -8.87
C LYS A 53 7.48 6.74 -9.00
N ILE A 54 6.75 6.29 -7.98
CA ILE A 54 5.28 6.28 -8.03
C ILE A 54 4.70 7.71 -8.03
N LEU A 55 5.30 8.63 -7.25
CA LEU A 55 4.85 10.00 -7.20
C LEU A 55 5.04 10.76 -8.52
N ASN A 56 6.16 10.49 -9.22
CA ASN A 56 6.51 11.21 -10.45
C ASN A 56 5.99 10.55 -11.72
N LYS A 57 5.67 9.25 -11.71
CA LYS A 57 5.21 8.52 -12.91
C LYS A 57 3.77 8.01 -12.80
N GLY A 58 3.31 7.76 -11.59
CA GLY A 58 2.07 7.07 -11.35
C GLY A 58 2.10 5.60 -11.81
N CYS A 59 1.07 4.85 -11.45
CA CYS A 59 0.92 3.47 -11.89
C CYS A 59 0.81 3.35 -13.42
N ALA A 60 0.15 4.31 -14.09
CA ALA A 60 0.04 4.32 -15.54
C ALA A 60 1.41 4.41 -16.23
N GLY A 61 2.30 5.29 -15.75
CA GLY A 61 3.64 5.40 -16.30
C GLY A 61 4.51 4.17 -16.03
N ILE A 62 4.42 3.60 -14.81
CA ILE A 62 5.15 2.38 -14.44
C ILE A 62 4.66 1.19 -15.28
N ARG A 63 3.34 1.07 -15.46
CA ARG A 63 2.71 0.06 -16.30
C ARG A 63 3.17 0.15 -17.75
N ALA A 64 3.15 1.36 -18.33
CA ALA A 64 3.61 1.58 -19.69
C ALA A 64 5.08 1.19 -19.89
N GLU A 65 5.95 1.46 -18.92
CA GLU A 65 7.36 1.01 -18.96
C GLU A 65 7.46 -0.52 -18.95
N ALA A 66 6.65 -1.20 -18.13
CA ALA A 66 6.63 -2.66 -18.07
C ALA A 66 6.12 -3.27 -19.38
N GLU A 67 5.04 -2.73 -19.94
CA GLU A 67 4.47 -3.17 -21.23
C GLU A 67 5.44 -2.97 -22.40
N ALA A 68 6.14 -1.84 -22.44
CA ALA A 68 7.17 -1.59 -23.44
C ALA A 68 8.32 -2.61 -23.36
N ARG A 69 8.74 -2.97 -22.13
CA ARG A 69 9.75 -4.01 -21.92
C ARG A 69 9.23 -5.41 -22.28
N LEU A 70 7.98 -5.72 -21.98
CA LEU A 70 7.34 -6.98 -22.38
C LEU A 70 7.35 -7.16 -23.89
N THR A 71 7.04 -6.10 -24.63
CA THR A 71 7.04 -6.11 -26.10
C THR A 71 8.45 -6.28 -26.69
N ALA A 72 9.48 -5.87 -25.97
CA ALA A 72 10.88 -5.93 -26.41
C ALA A 72 11.57 -7.25 -26.02
N ILE A 73 10.89 -8.18 -25.34
CA ILE A 73 11.48 -9.49 -25.01
C ILE A 73 11.49 -10.36 -26.26
N ASP A 74 12.69 -10.76 -26.70
CA ASP A 74 12.92 -11.63 -27.84
C ASP A 74 13.77 -12.88 -27.50
N GLU A 75 14.52 -12.83 -26.42
CA GLU A 75 15.39 -13.94 -26.00
C GLU A 75 14.63 -14.97 -25.16
N PRO A 76 14.77 -16.29 -25.44
CA PRO A 76 14.07 -17.35 -24.70
C PRO A 76 14.33 -17.33 -23.19
N PHE A 77 15.55 -16.99 -22.77
CA PHE A 77 15.88 -16.87 -21.35
C PHE A 77 15.11 -15.72 -20.67
N ASP A 78 14.98 -14.59 -21.33
CA ASP A 78 14.26 -13.44 -20.83
C ASP A 78 12.74 -13.69 -20.74
N VAL A 79 12.20 -14.54 -21.60
CA VAL A 79 10.79 -14.98 -21.50
C VAL A 79 10.53 -15.71 -20.21
N VAL A 80 11.46 -16.56 -19.76
CA VAL A 80 11.30 -17.32 -18.52
C VAL A 80 11.54 -16.45 -17.28
N GLU A 81 12.58 -15.63 -17.30
CA GLU A 81 13.05 -14.90 -16.12
C GLU A 81 12.37 -13.51 -15.95
N LYS A 82 12.22 -12.75 -17.04
CA LYS A 82 11.76 -11.35 -16.95
C LYS A 82 10.28 -11.18 -17.20
N LYS A 83 9.70 -11.98 -18.08
CA LYS A 83 8.29 -11.82 -18.45
C LYS A 83 7.33 -11.94 -17.28
N PRO A 84 7.40 -12.97 -16.40
CA PRO A 84 6.49 -13.09 -15.27
C PRO A 84 6.58 -11.90 -14.30
N PHE A 85 7.78 -11.36 -14.11
CA PHE A 85 7.99 -10.18 -13.26
C PHE A 85 7.36 -8.93 -13.87
N LEU A 86 7.52 -8.70 -15.16
CA LEU A 86 6.93 -7.54 -15.85
C LEU A 86 5.40 -7.64 -15.90
N GLU A 87 4.85 -8.82 -16.14
CA GLU A 87 3.40 -9.08 -16.05
C GLU A 87 2.87 -8.83 -14.64
N ALA A 88 3.59 -9.24 -13.60
CA ALA A 88 3.23 -8.96 -12.22
C ALA A 88 3.21 -7.44 -11.91
N ILE A 89 4.14 -6.65 -12.47
CA ILE A 89 4.10 -5.18 -12.36
C ILE A 89 2.81 -4.61 -12.96
N VAL A 90 2.43 -5.06 -14.16
CA VAL A 90 1.19 -4.61 -14.82
C VAL A 90 -0.01 -4.92 -13.94
N ILE A 91 -0.14 -6.16 -13.47
CA ILE A 91 -1.24 -6.60 -12.59
C ILE A 91 -1.28 -5.78 -11.30
N THR A 92 -0.13 -5.52 -10.70
CA THR A 92 -0.02 -4.74 -9.45
C THR A 92 -0.45 -3.29 -9.66
N CYS A 93 -0.04 -2.66 -10.77
CA CYS A 93 -0.46 -1.30 -11.10
C CYS A 93 -1.97 -1.20 -11.33
N ASP A 94 -2.56 -2.17 -12.03
CA ASP A 94 -4.01 -2.23 -12.28
C ASP A 94 -4.79 -2.45 -10.97
N ALA A 95 -4.30 -3.33 -10.11
CA ALA A 95 -4.91 -3.61 -8.82
C ALA A 95 -4.89 -2.38 -7.91
N LEU A 96 -3.75 -1.70 -7.79
CA LEU A 96 -3.61 -0.49 -6.97
C LEU A 96 -4.48 0.66 -7.48
N THR A 97 -4.55 0.86 -8.80
CA THR A 97 -5.43 1.83 -9.43
C THR A 97 -6.91 1.52 -9.16
N THR A 98 -7.31 0.27 -9.34
CA THR A 98 -8.69 -0.18 -9.07
C THR A 98 -9.07 0.04 -7.62
N TRP A 99 -8.14 -0.26 -6.71
CA TRP A 99 -8.36 -0.09 -5.29
C TRP A 99 -8.53 1.40 -4.91
N ALA A 100 -7.69 2.29 -5.43
CA ALA A 100 -7.80 3.73 -5.22
C ALA A 100 -9.13 4.30 -5.73
N ARG A 101 -9.58 3.86 -6.92
CA ARG A 101 -10.88 4.26 -7.49
C ARG A 101 -12.08 3.86 -6.61
N ARG A 102 -11.99 2.74 -5.89
CA ARG A 102 -13.03 2.36 -4.91
C ARG A 102 -13.11 3.34 -3.75
N TYR A 103 -11.98 3.85 -3.25
CA TYR A 103 -11.96 4.90 -2.24
C TYR A 103 -12.48 6.24 -2.78
N ALA A 104 -12.16 6.59 -4.02
CA ALA A 104 -12.72 7.76 -4.67
C ALA A 104 -14.26 7.70 -4.73
N ALA A 105 -14.80 6.56 -5.16
CA ALA A 105 -16.24 6.35 -5.22
C ALA A 105 -16.91 6.42 -3.84
N LEU A 106 -16.30 5.79 -2.83
CA LEU A 106 -16.79 5.84 -1.45
C LEU A 106 -16.78 7.27 -0.89
N ALA A 107 -15.70 8.02 -1.09
CA ALA A 107 -15.61 9.40 -0.63
C ALA A 107 -16.65 10.29 -1.32
N THR A 108 -16.91 10.08 -2.62
CA THR A 108 -17.96 10.78 -3.35
C THR A 108 -19.35 10.47 -2.78
N GLU A 109 -19.63 9.21 -2.48
CA GLU A 109 -20.89 8.79 -1.86
C GLU A 109 -21.07 9.42 -0.46
N MET A 110 -20.00 9.42 0.35
CA MET A 110 -20.00 10.06 1.66
C MET A 110 -20.23 11.57 1.56
N ALA A 111 -19.57 12.24 0.63
CA ALA A 111 -19.73 13.67 0.39
C ALA A 111 -21.18 14.04 0.02
N ALA A 112 -21.84 13.20 -0.79
CA ALA A 112 -23.24 13.41 -1.19
C ALA A 112 -24.22 13.34 -0.02
N ARG A 113 -23.88 12.60 1.04
CA ARG A 113 -24.72 12.44 2.25
C ARG A 113 -24.32 13.37 3.40
N GLU A 114 -23.18 14.06 3.28
CA GLU A 114 -22.65 14.91 4.34
C GLU A 114 -23.39 16.25 4.40
N SER A 115 -23.87 16.61 5.58
CA SER A 115 -24.56 17.87 5.83
C SER A 115 -23.65 19.00 6.30
N ASN A 116 -22.49 18.67 6.90
CA ASN A 116 -21.50 19.65 7.30
C ASN A 116 -20.72 20.15 6.07
N PRO A 117 -20.82 21.45 5.72
CA PRO A 117 -20.19 21.97 4.49
C PRO A 117 -18.68 21.85 4.46
N GLN A 118 -18.01 21.93 5.63
CA GLN A 118 -16.56 21.76 5.71
C GLN A 118 -16.19 20.31 5.45
N ARG A 119 -16.83 19.38 6.15
CA ARG A 119 -16.57 17.93 5.98
C ARG A 119 -16.89 17.45 4.58
N LYS A 120 -17.95 17.98 3.97
CA LYS A 120 -18.30 17.70 2.59
C LYS A 120 -17.16 18.07 1.63
N ARG A 121 -16.61 19.29 1.75
CA ARG A 121 -15.47 19.73 0.94
C ARG A 121 -14.24 18.84 1.14
N GLU A 122 -13.92 18.46 2.38
CA GLU A 122 -12.82 17.54 2.67
C GLU A 122 -13.00 16.18 1.96
N LEU A 123 -14.21 15.63 1.98
CA LEU A 123 -14.54 14.39 1.29
C LEU A 123 -14.45 14.52 -0.25
N GLU A 124 -14.88 15.64 -0.80
CA GLU A 124 -14.74 15.94 -2.23
C GLU A 124 -13.26 16.05 -2.65
N GLU A 125 -12.43 16.68 -1.83
CA GLU A 125 -10.97 16.72 -2.04
C GLU A 125 -10.31 15.35 -1.96
N ILE A 126 -10.71 14.52 -0.99
CA ILE A 126 -10.25 13.14 -0.87
C ILE A 126 -10.67 12.34 -2.10
N ALA A 127 -11.92 12.47 -2.55
CA ALA A 127 -12.43 11.80 -3.73
C ALA A 127 -11.63 12.18 -4.98
N ALA A 128 -11.36 13.48 -5.17
CA ALA A 128 -10.59 13.99 -6.29
C ALA A 128 -9.13 13.48 -6.25
N ALA A 129 -8.49 13.49 -5.10
CA ALA A 129 -7.14 12.95 -4.94
C ALA A 129 -7.11 11.44 -5.26
N CYS A 130 -8.01 10.65 -4.67
CA CYS A 130 -8.08 9.21 -4.89
C CYS A 130 -8.45 8.82 -6.34
N ALA A 131 -9.18 9.68 -7.06
CA ALA A 131 -9.49 9.48 -8.47
C ALA A 131 -8.29 9.74 -9.39
N HIS A 132 -7.33 10.55 -8.94
CA HIS A 132 -6.15 10.90 -9.72
C HIS A 132 -4.94 10.03 -9.38
N VAL A 133 -4.63 9.87 -8.11
CA VAL A 133 -3.46 9.09 -7.66
C VAL A 133 -3.90 7.78 -7.02
N PRO A 134 -3.11 6.72 -7.13
CA PRO A 134 -1.74 6.62 -7.65
C PRO A 134 -1.66 6.35 -9.15
N GLU A 135 -2.75 6.40 -9.89
CA GLU A 135 -2.77 6.10 -11.33
C GLU A 135 -1.88 7.08 -12.12
N HIS A 136 -2.03 8.36 -11.85
CA HIS A 136 -1.28 9.43 -12.52
C HIS A 136 -0.22 10.06 -11.60
N PRO A 137 0.76 10.77 -12.18
CA PRO A 137 1.73 11.54 -11.40
C PRO A 137 1.05 12.51 -10.44
N SER A 138 1.58 12.64 -9.24
CA SER A 138 1.09 13.59 -8.25
C SER A 138 1.35 15.03 -8.69
N ARG A 139 0.36 15.90 -8.51
CA ARG A 139 0.44 17.32 -8.90
C ARG A 139 0.64 18.23 -7.69
N THR A 140 0.15 17.80 -6.52
CA THR A 140 0.12 18.56 -5.27
C THR A 140 0.71 17.73 -4.13
N PHE A 141 1.03 18.42 -3.03
CA PHE A 141 1.51 17.79 -1.81
C PHE A 141 0.48 16.79 -1.23
N ARG A 142 -0.81 17.15 -1.22
CA ARG A 142 -1.90 16.26 -0.80
C ARG A 142 -1.95 14.99 -1.65
N GLU A 143 -1.86 15.13 -2.97
CA GLU A 143 -1.84 13.96 -3.87
C GLU A 143 -0.60 13.09 -3.65
N ALA A 144 0.57 13.71 -3.42
CA ALA A 144 1.79 12.97 -3.13
C ALA A 144 1.68 12.15 -1.84
N LEU A 145 1.13 12.73 -0.77
CA LEU A 145 0.86 12.00 0.47
C LEU A 145 -0.16 10.87 0.27
N GLN A 146 -1.22 11.12 -0.51
CA GLN A 146 -2.24 10.11 -0.80
C GLN A 146 -1.67 8.94 -1.62
N ALA A 147 -0.85 9.21 -2.64
CA ALA A 147 -0.19 8.18 -3.44
C ALA A 147 0.80 7.36 -2.62
N GLN A 148 1.59 8.02 -1.76
CA GLN A 148 2.49 7.36 -0.82
C GLN A 148 1.72 6.44 0.13
N TRP A 149 0.62 6.93 0.71
CA TRP A 149 -0.23 6.14 1.60
C TRP A 149 -0.82 4.91 0.91
N PHE A 150 -1.31 5.06 -0.33
CA PHE A 150 -1.82 3.93 -1.09
C PHE A 150 -0.76 2.86 -1.34
N ALA A 151 0.45 3.26 -1.75
CA ALA A 151 1.55 2.32 -1.96
C ALA A 151 1.93 1.59 -0.65
N GLN A 152 2.00 2.33 0.46
CA GLN A 152 2.28 1.79 1.79
C GLN A 152 1.22 0.76 2.22
N MET A 153 -0.05 1.16 2.16
CA MET A 153 -1.17 0.31 2.57
C MET A 153 -1.29 -0.95 1.71
N PHE A 154 -1.17 -0.80 0.39
CA PHE A 154 -1.27 -1.91 -0.54
C PHE A 154 -0.22 -2.98 -0.26
N SER A 155 1.02 -2.55 -0.05
CA SER A 155 2.10 -3.48 0.32
C SER A 155 1.84 -4.17 1.65
N ARG A 156 1.28 -3.47 2.62
CA ARG A 156 0.94 -4.08 3.92
C ARG A 156 -0.20 -5.08 3.80
N LEU A 157 -1.20 -4.82 2.96
CA LEU A 157 -2.29 -5.77 2.71
C LEU A 157 -1.77 -7.06 2.05
N GLU A 158 -0.85 -6.94 1.11
CA GLU A 158 -0.27 -8.10 0.44
C GLU A 158 0.61 -8.92 1.37
N GLN A 159 1.43 -8.27 2.18
CA GLN A 159 2.40 -8.95 3.03
C GLN A 159 1.83 -9.51 4.32
N ASN A 160 0.57 -9.20 4.58
CA ASN A 160 0.00 -9.48 5.90
C ASN A 160 0.92 -8.90 7.00
N ILE A 161 0.63 -9.06 8.16
CA ILE A 161 1.16 -8.65 9.47
C ILE A 161 2.69 -8.54 9.66
N GLY A 162 3.56 -8.39 8.79
CA GLY A 162 4.99 -8.42 9.13
C GLY A 162 5.90 -7.54 8.28
N GLY A 163 5.37 -6.93 7.25
CA GLY A 163 6.18 -6.09 6.38
C GLY A 163 6.49 -4.73 7.02
N GLN A 164 7.72 -4.54 7.47
CA GLN A 164 8.18 -3.22 7.85
C GLN A 164 8.57 -2.45 6.59
N VAL A 165 7.69 -1.55 6.17
CA VAL A 165 7.96 -0.65 5.05
C VAL A 165 8.46 0.67 5.60
N SER A 166 9.74 0.97 5.37
CA SER A 166 10.33 2.26 5.71
C SER A 166 9.86 3.34 4.74
N GLN A 167 9.63 4.54 5.27
CA GLN A 167 9.30 5.69 4.44
C GLN A 167 10.50 6.24 3.66
N GLY A 168 11.70 5.83 4.00
CA GLY A 168 12.91 6.35 3.41
C GLY A 168 13.06 7.86 3.63
N ARG A 169 13.54 8.57 2.62
CA ARG A 169 13.80 10.01 2.68
C ARG A 169 12.57 10.82 2.25
N MET A 170 11.51 10.79 3.08
CA MET A 170 10.28 11.59 2.87
C MET A 170 10.56 13.07 2.64
N ASP A 171 11.51 13.60 3.37
CA ASP A 171 11.98 14.97 3.25
C ASP A 171 12.43 15.33 1.83
N GLN A 172 12.97 14.37 1.09
CA GLN A 172 13.47 14.61 -0.26
C GLN A 172 12.40 14.45 -1.33
N TYR A 173 11.67 13.34 -1.34
CA TYR A 173 10.72 13.10 -2.43
C TYR A 173 9.39 13.85 -2.29
N LEU A 174 9.01 14.28 -1.08
CA LEU A 174 7.82 15.10 -0.85
C LEU A 174 8.10 16.61 -0.95
N TYR A 175 9.33 17.05 -0.67
CA TYR A 175 9.68 18.47 -0.62
C TYR A 175 9.37 19.26 -1.91
N PRO A 176 9.59 18.72 -3.12
CA PRO A 176 9.24 19.43 -4.34
C PRO A 176 7.75 19.81 -4.44
N PHE A 177 6.88 18.88 -4.02
CA PHE A 177 5.42 19.12 -4.01
C PHE A 177 5.02 20.13 -2.95
N TYR A 178 5.56 19.99 -1.72
CA TYR A 178 5.35 20.92 -0.63
C TYR A 178 5.78 22.35 -1.03
N ARG A 179 7.01 22.51 -1.50
CA ARG A 179 7.55 23.79 -1.91
C ARG A 179 6.70 24.46 -2.96
N LYS A 180 6.33 23.72 -4.01
CA LYS A 180 5.49 24.22 -5.08
C LYS A 180 4.14 24.73 -4.57
N ASP A 181 3.46 23.95 -3.74
CA ASP A 181 2.14 24.31 -3.24
C ASP A 181 2.19 25.52 -2.29
N VAL A 182 3.25 25.67 -1.50
CA VAL A 182 3.46 26.83 -0.63
C VAL A 182 3.81 28.08 -1.44
N GLU A 183 4.72 27.97 -2.42
CA GLU A 183 5.11 29.10 -3.30
C GLU A 183 3.92 29.60 -4.15
N GLU A 184 3.04 28.70 -4.57
CA GLU A 184 1.83 29.02 -5.33
C GLU A 184 0.63 29.41 -4.42
N GLY A 185 0.80 29.40 -3.10
CA GLY A 185 -0.25 29.80 -2.14
C GLY A 185 -1.41 28.81 -2.00
N ARG A 186 -1.24 27.57 -2.48
CA ARG A 186 -2.26 26.53 -2.35
C ARG A 186 -2.25 25.81 -1.01
N LEU A 187 -1.15 25.89 -0.28
CA LEU A 187 -0.93 25.18 0.98
C LEU A 187 -0.19 26.08 1.96
N THR A 188 -0.69 26.20 3.16
CA THR A 188 0.02 26.81 4.28
C THR A 188 0.89 25.77 5.00
N LYS A 189 1.87 26.25 5.77
CA LYS A 189 2.69 25.37 6.61
C LYS A 189 1.84 24.58 7.62
N ALA A 190 0.82 25.22 8.21
CA ALA A 190 -0.06 24.57 9.20
C ALA A 190 -0.88 23.44 8.56
N GLU A 191 -1.44 23.67 7.37
CA GLU A 191 -2.17 22.63 6.62
C GLU A 191 -1.25 21.48 6.21
N ALA A 192 -0.01 21.76 5.80
CA ALA A 192 0.97 20.72 5.49
C ALA A 192 1.31 19.86 6.72
N GLU A 193 1.46 20.50 7.88
CA GLU A 193 1.71 19.82 9.15
C GLU A 193 0.52 18.92 9.54
N GLU A 194 -0.70 19.41 9.41
CA GLU A 194 -1.92 18.62 9.65
C GLU A 194 -2.00 17.40 8.72
N LEU A 195 -1.74 17.57 7.44
CA LEU A 195 -1.70 16.45 6.48
C LEU A 195 -0.65 15.40 6.84
N LEU A 196 0.54 15.81 7.28
CA LEU A 196 1.57 14.90 7.77
C LEU A 196 1.15 14.18 9.04
N GLN A 197 0.51 14.87 9.97
CA GLN A 197 -0.03 14.26 11.19
C GLN A 197 -1.08 13.21 10.85
N CYS A 198 -1.98 13.48 9.91
CA CYS A 198 -2.95 12.51 9.42
C CYS A 198 -2.27 11.27 8.82
N LEU A 199 -1.21 11.46 8.02
CA LEU A 199 -0.43 10.35 7.48
C LEU A 199 0.19 9.49 8.59
N TRP A 200 0.81 10.12 9.59
CA TRP A 200 1.40 9.40 10.72
C TRP A 200 0.37 8.63 11.55
N LEU A 201 -0.78 9.22 11.80
CA LEU A 201 -1.88 8.53 12.50
C LEU A 201 -2.35 7.29 11.72
N ASN A 202 -2.51 7.40 10.40
CA ASN A 202 -2.85 6.28 9.54
C ASN A 202 -1.77 5.19 9.55
N MET A 203 -0.50 5.57 9.54
CA MET A 203 0.61 4.62 9.66
C MET A 203 0.58 3.88 10.99
N MET A 204 0.30 4.57 12.10
CA MET A 204 0.18 3.95 13.42
C MET A 204 -1.02 2.98 13.48
N GLN A 205 -2.15 3.32 12.90
CA GLN A 205 -3.31 2.43 12.82
C GLN A 205 -3.05 1.17 11.98
N SER A 206 -2.14 1.26 11.03
CA SER A 206 -1.74 0.13 10.21
C SER A 206 -0.71 -0.79 10.89
N THR A 207 -0.17 -0.40 12.06
CA THR A 207 0.64 -1.29 12.87
C THR A 207 -0.25 -2.32 13.54
N GLU A 208 0.23 -3.57 13.62
CA GLU A 208 -0.47 -4.58 14.40
C GLU A 208 -0.66 -4.11 15.82
N VAL A 209 -1.91 -3.99 16.21
CA VAL A 209 -2.24 -4.13 17.60
C VAL A 209 -2.12 -5.62 17.90
N LYS A 210 -0.97 -6.06 18.36
CA LYS A 210 -0.91 -7.34 19.06
C LYS A 210 -1.79 -7.17 20.29
N MET A 211 -3.01 -7.69 20.19
CA MET A 211 -3.79 -7.89 21.40
C MET A 211 -3.02 -8.91 22.23
N SER A 212 -2.31 -8.43 23.23
CA SER A 212 -1.86 -9.27 24.32
C SER A 212 -3.08 -9.97 24.91
N PRO A 213 -3.00 -11.25 25.13
CA PRO A 213 -4.06 -11.97 25.81
C PRO A 213 -4.33 -11.38 27.19
#